data_c8aabd4f09f8e123612352badd249412
#
_entry.id   c8aabd4f09f8e123612352badd249412
#
_cell.length_a   1.000
_cell.length_b   1.000
_cell.length_c   1.000
_cell.angle_alpha   90.00
_cell.angle_beta   90.00
_cell.angle_gamma   90.00
#
_symmetry.space_group_name_H-M   'P 1'
#
loop_
_entity.id
_entity.type
_entity.pdbx_description
1 polymer ?
#
loop_
_entity_poly.entity_id
_entity_poly.type
_entity_poly.pdbx_seq_one_letter_code
_entity_poly.pdbx_strand_id
1 'polypeptide(L)'
;KEVMTSKDTIEFVERDELLGPLVLDDLYKKGHNCFPVIDSDINHVVGVLCIQDLLTIGGKLKSHKVSTVMDKEVTYIQEDQSLQYALATFLTTRHQLIIVTNKQHETVGLLSLSNVITTLFGRKIDRKFDGR
;
A
#
# COMPACT_ATOMS: atom_id res chain seq x y z
N LYS A 1 1.32 15.26 -1.87
CA LYS A 1 2.33 14.82 -0.90
C LYS A 1 1.76 14.58 0.50
N GLU A 2 0.84 15.43 0.93
CA GLU A 2 0.28 15.33 2.26
C GLU A 2 -0.55 14.07 2.46
N VAL A 3 -1.05 13.49 1.38
CA VAL A 3 -1.90 12.30 1.42
C VAL A 3 -1.09 11.03 1.54
N MET A 4 0.12 11.04 1.00
CA MET A 4 0.94 9.82 1.01
C MET A 4 1.54 9.57 2.39
N THR A 5 1.72 8.27 2.70
CA THR A 5 2.45 7.86 3.87
C THR A 5 3.94 7.96 3.57
N SER A 6 4.69 8.67 4.41
CA SER A 6 6.13 8.85 4.23
C SER A 6 6.85 7.51 4.35
N LYS A 7 7.94 7.36 3.60
CA LYS A 7 8.74 6.14 3.63
C LYS A 7 9.21 5.77 5.05
N ASP A 8 9.40 6.77 5.90
CA ASP A 8 9.88 6.54 7.27
C ASP A 8 8.84 5.89 8.16
N THR A 9 7.58 5.94 7.78
CA THR A 9 6.48 5.37 8.55
C THR A 9 5.78 4.22 7.85
N ILE A 10 6.23 3.85 6.64
CA ILE A 10 5.64 2.73 5.90
C ILE A 10 6.03 1.40 6.56
N GLU A 11 5.03 0.54 6.70
CA GLU A 11 5.24 -0.82 7.20
C GLU A 11 5.51 -1.74 6.01
N PHE A 12 6.77 -2.08 5.80
CA PHE A 12 7.19 -2.98 4.73
C PHE A 12 7.26 -4.42 5.24
N VAL A 13 7.10 -5.37 4.33
CA VAL A 13 7.23 -6.79 4.65
C VAL A 13 8.31 -7.37 3.75
N GLU A 14 9.21 -8.20 4.32
CA GLU A 14 10.25 -8.86 3.54
C GLU A 14 9.69 -10.04 2.76
N ARG A 15 10.16 -10.19 1.54
CA ARG A 15 9.64 -11.23 0.64
C ARG A 15 9.88 -12.65 1.14
N ASP A 16 10.95 -12.86 1.89
CA ASP A 16 11.34 -14.19 2.37
C ASP A 16 10.77 -14.54 3.73
N GLU A 17 10.02 -13.63 4.33
CA GLU A 17 9.41 -13.88 5.63
C GLU A 17 8.33 -14.94 5.54
N LEU A 18 8.28 -15.82 6.53
CA LEU A 18 7.23 -16.84 6.60
C LEU A 18 6.00 -16.25 7.29
N LEU A 19 4.83 -16.61 6.77
CA LEU A 19 3.55 -16.10 7.29
C LEU A 19 3.04 -16.95 8.44
N GLY A 20 3.82 -16.99 9.53
CA GLY A 20 3.41 -17.68 10.74
C GLY A 20 2.39 -16.86 11.55
N PRO A 21 1.81 -17.46 12.59
CA PRO A 21 0.77 -16.79 13.38
C PRO A 21 1.22 -15.48 14.01
N LEU A 22 2.47 -15.39 14.45
CA LEU A 22 2.98 -14.16 15.07
C LEU A 22 3.09 -13.03 14.06
N VAL A 23 3.55 -13.34 12.84
CA VAL A 23 3.66 -12.35 11.77
C VAL A 23 2.28 -11.87 11.37
N LEU A 24 1.33 -12.79 11.20
CA LEU A 24 -0.04 -12.43 10.82
C LEU A 24 -0.70 -11.55 11.88
N ASP A 25 -0.51 -11.90 13.15
CA ASP A 25 -1.08 -11.10 14.23
C ASP A 25 -0.49 -9.69 14.25
N ASP A 26 0.82 -9.59 14.04
CA ASP A 26 1.49 -8.30 13.97
C ASP A 26 0.96 -7.45 12.82
N LEU A 27 0.82 -8.03 11.64
CA LEU A 27 0.29 -7.31 10.47
C LEU A 27 -1.15 -6.88 10.71
N TYR A 28 -1.95 -7.75 11.29
CA TYR A 28 -3.35 -7.44 11.58
C TYR A 28 -3.46 -6.25 12.53
N LYS A 29 -2.61 -6.21 13.55
CA LYS A 29 -2.65 -5.15 14.55
C LYS A 29 -2.23 -3.79 14.01
N LYS A 30 -1.47 -3.77 12.90
CA LYS A 30 -1.08 -2.50 12.29
C LYS A 30 -2.24 -1.80 11.59
N GLY A 31 -3.35 -2.49 11.35
CA GLY A 31 -4.57 -1.87 10.84
C GLY A 31 -4.58 -1.52 9.37
N HIS A 32 -3.57 -1.94 8.62
CA HIS A 32 -3.53 -1.71 7.18
C HIS A 32 -4.08 -2.93 6.44
N ASN A 33 -4.71 -2.69 5.29
CA ASN A 33 -5.25 -3.78 4.47
C ASN A 33 -4.18 -4.41 3.59
N CYS A 34 -3.22 -3.62 3.13
CA CYS A 34 -2.17 -4.09 2.24
C CYS A 34 -0.82 -3.52 2.66
N PHE A 35 0.24 -4.26 2.35
CA PHE A 35 1.61 -3.90 2.70
C PHE A 35 2.51 -4.05 1.48
N PRO A 36 3.42 -3.11 1.22
CA PRO A 36 4.42 -3.32 0.18
C PRO A 36 5.42 -4.37 0.62
N VAL A 37 5.80 -5.23 -0.32
CA VAL A 37 6.77 -6.30 -0.09
C VAL A 37 8.09 -5.89 -0.73
N ILE A 38 9.17 -5.99 0.03
CA ILE A 38 10.49 -5.58 -0.44
C ILE A 38 11.45 -6.76 -0.47
N ASP A 39 12.54 -6.57 -1.22
CA ASP A 39 13.66 -7.49 -1.25
C ASP A 39 14.85 -6.76 -0.65
N SER A 40 14.97 -6.81 0.67
CA SER A 40 16.04 -6.24 1.49
C SER A 40 16.14 -4.72 1.54
N ASP A 41 15.60 -4.01 0.55
CA ASP A 41 15.72 -2.56 0.41
C ASP A 41 14.35 -1.97 0.08
N ILE A 42 13.98 -0.87 0.73
CA ILE A 42 12.71 -0.21 0.49
C ILE A 42 12.57 0.33 -0.93
N ASN A 43 13.68 0.48 -1.65
CA ASN A 43 13.65 0.88 -3.05
C ASN A 43 13.45 -0.30 -4.00
N HIS A 44 13.45 -1.52 -3.47
CA HIS A 44 13.19 -2.74 -4.24
C HIS A 44 11.87 -3.36 -3.82
N VAL A 45 10.79 -2.71 -4.20
CA VAL A 45 9.45 -3.23 -3.93
C VAL A 45 9.14 -4.28 -5.00
N VAL A 46 8.87 -5.51 -4.57
CA VAL A 46 8.68 -6.64 -5.48
C VAL A 46 7.25 -7.11 -5.54
N GLY A 47 6.38 -6.59 -4.68
CA GLY A 47 4.99 -6.99 -4.69
C GLY A 47 4.18 -6.27 -3.63
N VAL A 48 2.94 -6.68 -3.49
CA VAL A 48 2.01 -6.15 -2.48
C VAL A 48 1.32 -7.33 -1.81
N LEU A 49 1.31 -7.32 -0.48
CA LEU A 49 0.64 -8.33 0.30
C LEU A 49 -0.62 -7.73 0.91
N CYS A 50 -1.78 -8.27 0.55
CA CYS A 50 -3.05 -7.80 1.09
C CYS A 50 -3.64 -8.86 2.00
N ILE A 51 -4.11 -8.41 3.16
CA ILE A 51 -4.65 -9.31 4.20
C ILE A 51 -5.78 -10.18 3.65
N GLN A 52 -6.67 -9.58 2.87
CA GLN A 52 -7.81 -10.32 2.32
C GLN A 52 -7.38 -11.50 1.45
N ASP A 53 -6.24 -11.39 0.79
CA ASP A 53 -5.74 -12.47 -0.06
C ASP A 53 -5.26 -13.66 0.77
N LEU A 54 -4.88 -13.41 2.02
CA LEU A 54 -4.43 -14.47 2.92
C LEU A 54 -5.56 -15.35 3.39
N LEU A 55 -6.78 -14.82 3.40
CA LEU A 55 -7.95 -15.58 3.84
C LEU A 55 -8.28 -16.74 2.92
N THR A 56 -7.86 -16.68 1.67
CA THR A 56 -8.13 -17.75 0.71
C THR A 56 -7.19 -18.95 0.84
N ILE A 57 -6.08 -18.78 1.54
CA ILE A 57 -5.07 -19.83 1.68
C ILE A 57 -5.36 -20.73 2.88
N GLY A 58 -5.94 -20.18 3.92
CA GLY A 58 -6.35 -20.95 5.09
C GLY A 58 -5.21 -21.41 5.96
N GLY A 59 -5.32 -22.60 6.52
CA GLY A 59 -4.43 -23.10 7.56
C GLY A 59 -3.01 -23.39 7.15
N LYS A 60 -2.67 -23.30 5.87
CA LYS A 60 -1.32 -23.59 5.39
C LYS A 60 -0.44 -22.36 5.27
N LEU A 61 -0.93 -21.21 5.71
CA LEU A 61 -0.19 -19.96 5.61
C LEU A 61 1.20 -20.00 6.22
N LYS A 62 1.34 -20.67 7.37
CA LYS A 62 2.60 -20.68 8.09
C LYS A 62 3.76 -21.33 7.33
N SER A 63 3.44 -22.11 6.30
CA SER A 63 4.48 -22.74 5.47
C SER A 63 4.80 -21.94 4.23
N HIS A 64 4.13 -20.81 4.02
CA HIS A 64 4.34 -19.97 2.84
C HIS A 64 5.20 -18.76 3.15
N LYS A 65 6.11 -18.46 2.23
CA LYS A 65 6.82 -17.19 2.26
C LYS A 65 5.91 -16.11 1.69
N VAL A 66 6.13 -14.86 2.11
CA VAL A 66 5.38 -13.73 1.59
C VAL A 66 5.42 -13.70 0.06
N SER A 67 6.58 -13.97 -0.54
CA SER A 67 6.76 -13.93 -1.99
C SER A 67 5.87 -14.91 -2.75
N THR A 68 5.40 -15.96 -2.10
CA THR A 68 4.56 -16.97 -2.78
C THR A 68 3.09 -16.59 -2.81
N VAL A 69 2.67 -15.65 -1.95
CA VAL A 69 1.25 -15.26 -1.84
C VAL A 69 1.01 -13.79 -2.19
N MET A 70 2.05 -13.00 -2.36
CA MET A 70 1.91 -11.59 -2.70
C MET A 70 1.44 -11.41 -4.15
N ASP A 71 0.83 -10.26 -4.42
CA ASP A 71 0.57 -9.83 -5.79
C ASP A 71 1.89 -9.28 -6.34
N LYS A 72 2.32 -9.80 -7.47
CA LYS A 72 3.60 -9.39 -8.07
C LYS A 72 3.52 -8.09 -8.85
N GLU A 73 2.32 -7.62 -9.15
CA GLU A 73 2.15 -6.36 -9.85
C GLU A 73 2.26 -5.20 -8.89
N VAL A 74 3.15 -4.27 -9.18
CA VAL A 74 3.36 -3.08 -8.36
C VAL A 74 3.11 -1.87 -9.24
N THR A 75 2.29 -0.95 -8.75
CA THR A 75 1.99 0.27 -9.46
C THR A 75 2.78 1.42 -8.84
N TYR A 76 3.41 2.22 -9.70
CA TYR A 76 4.24 3.34 -9.28
C TYR A 76 3.69 4.63 -9.86
N ILE A 77 3.79 5.71 -9.09
CA ILE A 77 3.62 7.07 -9.62
C ILE A 77 4.74 7.93 -9.06
N GLN A 78 4.99 9.05 -9.75
CA GLN A 78 5.99 9.98 -9.27
C GLN A 78 5.38 10.96 -8.27
N GLU A 79 6.21 11.46 -7.38
CA GLU A 79 5.75 12.29 -6.27
C GLU A 79 5.12 13.61 -6.69
N ASP A 80 5.40 14.08 -7.90
CA ASP A 80 4.85 15.33 -8.42
C ASP A 80 3.50 15.16 -9.11
N GLN A 81 2.97 13.96 -9.19
CA GLN A 81 1.65 13.72 -9.79
C GLN A 81 0.53 14.21 -8.88
N SER A 82 -0.59 14.57 -9.51
CA SER A 82 -1.75 15.07 -8.78
C SER A 82 -2.54 13.94 -8.11
N LEU A 83 -3.39 14.33 -7.13
CA LEU A 83 -4.31 13.38 -6.51
C LEU A 83 -5.29 12.80 -7.53
N GLN A 84 -5.72 13.61 -8.50
CA GLN A 84 -6.62 13.15 -9.54
C GLN A 84 -5.96 12.08 -10.39
N TYR A 85 -4.68 12.25 -10.70
CA TYR A 85 -3.92 11.26 -11.44
C TYR A 85 -3.82 9.96 -10.64
N ALA A 86 -3.55 10.06 -9.34
CA ALA A 86 -3.47 8.90 -8.46
C ALA A 86 -4.80 8.16 -8.42
N LEU A 87 -5.91 8.88 -8.29
CA LEU A 87 -7.24 8.26 -8.27
C LEU A 87 -7.51 7.54 -9.58
N ALA A 88 -7.21 8.18 -10.71
CA ALA A 88 -7.40 7.55 -12.01
C ALA A 88 -6.56 6.27 -12.13
N THR A 89 -5.35 6.30 -11.61
CA THR A 89 -4.48 5.12 -11.60
C THR A 89 -5.08 3.98 -10.79
N PHE A 90 -5.60 4.29 -9.60
CA PHE A 90 -6.28 3.28 -8.79
C PHE A 90 -7.48 2.67 -9.52
N LEU A 91 -8.27 3.51 -10.17
CA LEU A 91 -9.48 3.04 -10.85
C LEU A 91 -9.18 2.16 -12.06
N THR A 92 -8.06 2.41 -12.74
CA THR A 92 -7.68 1.63 -13.93
C THR A 92 -6.93 0.36 -13.60
N THR A 93 -6.14 0.35 -12.52
CA THR A 93 -5.33 -0.81 -12.15
C THR A 93 -6.03 -1.74 -11.18
N ARG A 94 -7.01 -1.24 -10.46
CA ARG A 94 -7.72 -1.96 -9.40
C ARG A 94 -6.83 -2.37 -8.24
N HIS A 95 -5.66 -1.78 -8.13
CA HIS A 95 -4.80 -2.00 -6.98
C HIS A 95 -5.24 -1.09 -5.84
N GLN A 96 -4.93 -1.49 -4.62
CA GLN A 96 -5.29 -0.71 -3.43
C GLN A 96 -4.12 0.12 -2.92
N LEU A 97 -2.95 -0.08 -3.49
CA LEU A 97 -1.71 0.51 -3.02
C LEU A 97 -0.86 0.95 -4.21
N ILE A 98 -0.34 2.16 -4.12
CA ILE A 98 0.57 2.71 -5.13
C ILE A 98 1.84 3.15 -4.44
N ILE A 99 2.98 2.78 -5.01
CA ILE A 99 4.29 3.21 -4.51
C ILE A 99 4.63 4.54 -5.17
N VAL A 100 5.02 5.51 -4.35
CA VAL A 100 5.39 6.84 -4.83
C VAL A 100 6.91 6.93 -4.88
N THR A 101 7.42 7.33 -6.04
CA THR A 101 8.87 7.44 -6.26
C THR A 101 9.27 8.85 -6.64
N ASN A 102 10.54 9.16 -6.44
CA ASN A 102 11.12 10.41 -6.92
C ASN A 102 11.74 10.19 -8.32
N LYS A 103 12.42 11.23 -8.83
CA LYS A 103 13.03 11.16 -10.15
C LYS A 103 14.17 10.14 -10.25
N GLN A 104 14.76 9.78 -9.13
CA GLN A 104 15.82 8.77 -9.07
C GLN A 104 15.27 7.37 -8.87
N HIS A 105 13.95 7.20 -8.95
CA HIS A 105 13.26 5.92 -8.76
C HIS A 105 13.39 5.36 -7.34
N GLU A 106 13.64 6.23 -6.38
CA GLU A 106 13.66 5.84 -4.97
C GLU A 106 12.25 5.94 -4.39
N THR A 107 11.92 5.02 -3.49
CA THR A 107 10.63 5.05 -2.79
C THR A 107 10.63 6.19 -1.79
N VAL A 108 9.68 7.11 -1.95
CA VAL A 108 9.52 8.24 -1.03
C VAL A 108 8.24 8.14 -0.22
N GLY A 109 7.33 7.28 -0.61
CA GLY A 109 6.08 7.12 0.12
C GLY A 109 5.18 6.11 -0.53
N LEU A 110 3.97 6.06 -0.02
CA LEU A 110 2.97 5.17 -0.54
C LEU A 110 1.59 5.82 -0.42
N LEU A 111 0.70 5.48 -1.35
CA LEU A 111 -0.67 5.93 -1.33
C LEU A 111 -1.58 4.72 -1.27
N SER A 112 -2.62 4.79 -0.44
CA SER A 112 -3.70 3.83 -0.45
C SER A 112 -4.93 4.47 -1.08
N LEU A 113 -5.76 3.66 -1.71
CA LEU A 113 -6.99 4.14 -2.31
C LEU A 113 -7.87 4.83 -1.28
N SER A 114 -7.99 4.23 -0.09
CA SER A 114 -8.83 4.81 0.95
C SER A 114 -8.35 6.19 1.39
N ASN A 115 -7.02 6.40 1.47
CA ASN A 115 -6.49 7.71 1.85
C ASN A 115 -6.78 8.77 0.79
N VAL A 116 -6.66 8.41 -0.49
CA VAL A 116 -6.95 9.35 -1.57
C VAL A 116 -8.43 9.72 -1.57
N ILE A 117 -9.30 8.73 -1.46
CA ILE A 117 -10.75 8.97 -1.43
C ILE A 117 -11.14 9.83 -0.23
N THR A 118 -10.63 9.48 0.95
CA THR A 118 -10.95 10.22 2.17
C THR A 118 -10.51 11.67 2.05
N THR A 119 -9.34 11.93 1.50
CA THR A 119 -8.84 13.29 1.33
C THR A 119 -9.69 14.08 0.36
N LEU A 120 -10.06 13.48 -0.78
CA LEU A 120 -10.89 14.16 -1.77
C LEU A 120 -12.29 14.45 -1.22
N PHE A 121 -12.91 13.47 -0.57
CA PHE A 121 -14.23 13.68 0.02
C PHE A 121 -14.17 14.63 1.20
N GLY A 122 -13.14 14.53 2.00
CA GLY A 122 -12.95 15.44 3.12
C GLY A 122 -12.90 16.89 2.68
N ARG A 123 -12.19 17.17 1.60
CA ARG A 123 -12.12 18.51 1.03
C ARG A 123 -13.48 19.00 0.56
N LYS A 124 -14.25 18.13 -0.09
CA LYS A 124 -15.59 18.47 -0.55
C LYS A 124 -16.54 18.73 0.62
N ILE A 125 -16.46 17.91 1.64
CA ILE A 125 -17.30 18.08 2.83
C ILE A 125 -16.97 19.37 3.53
N ASP A 126 -15.67 19.69 3.68
CA ASP A 126 -15.24 20.91 4.32
C ASP A 126 -15.74 22.14 3.57
N ARG A 127 -15.64 22.13 2.25
CA ARG A 127 -16.19 23.22 1.43
C ARG A 127 -17.67 23.40 1.61
N LYS A 128 -18.38 22.28 1.68
CA LYS A 128 -19.82 22.31 1.84
C LYS A 128 -20.23 22.92 3.17
N PHE A 129 -19.50 22.55 4.22
CA PHE A 129 -19.75 23.12 5.55
C PHE A 129 -19.38 24.59 5.61
N ASP A 130 -18.26 24.95 4.99
CA ASP A 130 -17.79 26.33 4.98
C ASP A 130 -18.71 27.23 4.19
N GLY A 131 -19.44 26.70 3.23
CA GLY A 131 -20.36 27.46 2.41
C GLY A 131 -21.68 27.81 3.06
N ARG A 132 -21.84 27.40 4.28
CA ARG A 132 -23.05 27.76 5.04
C ARG A 132 -22.95 29.14 5.66
#